data_7b3d1fe7c787f175a3fe0edab5c37a06
#
_entry.id   7b3d1fe7c787f175a3fe0edab5c37a06
#
_cell.length_a   1.000
_cell.length_b   1.000
_cell.length_c   1.000
_cell.angle_alpha   90.00
_cell.angle_beta   90.00
_cell.angle_gamma   90.00
#
_symmetry.space_group_name_H-M   'P 1'
#
loop_
_entity.id
_entity.type
_entity.pdbx_description
1 polymer ?
#
loop_
_entity_poly.entity_id
_entity_poly.type
_entity_poly.pdbx_seq_one_letter_code
_entity_poly.pdbx_strand_id
1 'polypeptide(L)'
;GSEMCIRDSRDSWLGARNYPLPYDENYKAKRVYSIIKDFDPASDTAVVKEDFHPSVLNQPGQQYPMVNSQGYARFRVVAPDAKSVIVSLGLGGRGGTVLRKDKEGVWVGTTDGPMDEGFHYYHLTIDGGVFNDPGTKNYYGSCRWESGIEIPAHDEDFYAMKQVPHGNVQQVYFYSKSTDTHRRAFVYTPPTYGKDKKKYPVLYLQHGWGEDETAWSNQ
;
A
#
# COMPACT_ATOMS: atom_id res chain seq x y z
N GLY A 1 7.61 8.26 4.15
CA GLY A 1 7.89 9.42 3.35
C GLY A 1 6.95 10.59 3.53
N SER A 2 5.68 10.38 3.82
CA SER A 2 4.69 11.47 3.97
C SER A 2 4.89 12.33 5.22
N GLU A 3 5.46 11.81 6.28
CA GLU A 3 5.67 12.58 7.52
C GLU A 3 6.80 13.62 7.40
N MET A 4 7.78 13.43 6.53
CA MET A 4 8.88 14.36 6.36
C MET A 4 8.47 15.65 5.64
N CYS A 5 7.47 15.57 4.76
CA CYS A 5 6.91 16.76 4.09
C CYS A 5 6.01 17.60 5.00
N ILE A 6 5.41 16.99 6.03
CA ILE A 6 4.48 17.67 6.95
C ILE A 6 5.23 18.43 8.04
N ARG A 7 6.41 17.96 8.46
CA ARG A 7 7.21 18.61 9.52
C ARG A 7 8.00 19.83 9.08
N ASP A 8 8.18 20.02 7.79
CA ASP A 8 9.00 21.11 7.24
C ASP A 8 8.19 22.36 6.89
N SER A 9 6.88 22.28 6.89
CA SER A 9 6.00 23.44 6.78
C SER A 9 5.40 23.77 8.15
N ARG A 10 5.48 25.02 8.57
CA ARG A 10 4.84 25.52 9.79
C ARG A 10 3.33 25.32 9.79
N ASP A 11 2.77 25.13 8.64
CA ASP A 11 1.35 25.01 8.42
C ASP A 11 1.02 23.64 7.84
N SER A 12 0.04 23.01 8.44
CA SER A 12 -0.57 21.80 7.89
C SER A 12 -1.12 22.10 6.49
N TRP A 13 -1.04 21.14 5.59
CA TRP A 13 -1.66 21.24 4.25
C TRP A 13 -3.18 21.47 4.30
N LEU A 14 -3.76 21.40 5.49
CA LEU A 14 -5.15 21.79 5.79
C LEU A 14 -5.27 23.23 6.32
N GLY A 15 -4.17 23.95 6.52
CA GLY A 15 -4.15 25.30 7.03
C GLY A 15 -4.09 26.38 5.94
N ALA A 16 -4.49 27.62 6.30
CA ALA A 16 -4.55 28.74 5.37
C ALA A 16 -3.17 29.23 4.87
N ARG A 17 -2.07 28.73 5.43
CA ARG A 17 -0.68 29.06 5.05
C ARG A 17 0.10 27.81 4.75
N ASN A 18 -0.31 27.13 3.72
CA ASN A 18 0.33 25.91 3.33
C ASN A 18 1.43 26.18 2.30
N TYR A 19 2.67 25.91 2.66
CA TYR A 19 3.81 25.97 1.73
C TYR A 19 4.32 24.57 1.40
N PRO A 20 3.53 23.72 0.73
CA PRO A 20 4.00 22.41 0.27
C PRO A 20 4.98 22.52 -0.89
N LEU A 21 5.33 23.76 -1.28
CA LEU A 21 6.22 24.05 -2.39
C LEU A 21 7.68 23.90 -1.98
N PRO A 22 8.59 23.75 -2.96
CA PRO A 22 10.03 23.60 -2.70
C PRO A 22 10.72 24.84 -2.11
N TYR A 23 9.96 25.88 -1.75
CA TYR A 23 10.41 27.11 -1.11
C TYR A 23 9.82 27.25 0.28
N ASP A 24 10.55 27.89 1.21
CA ASP A 24 10.04 28.29 2.52
C ASP A 24 9.17 29.58 2.44
N GLU A 25 8.67 30.02 3.58
CA GLU A 25 7.86 31.23 3.70
C GLU A 25 8.58 32.53 3.32
N ASN A 26 9.92 32.50 3.16
CA ASN A 26 10.74 33.62 2.71
C ASN A 26 11.19 33.44 1.25
N TYR A 27 10.59 32.55 0.51
CA TYR A 27 10.94 32.19 -0.87
C TYR A 27 12.38 31.68 -1.03
N LYS A 28 12.96 31.13 0.04
CA LYS A 28 14.27 30.45 -0.06
C LYS A 28 14.05 29.00 -0.47
N ALA A 29 14.90 28.55 -1.40
CA ALA A 29 14.87 27.19 -1.88
C ALA A 29 15.16 26.19 -0.73
N LYS A 30 14.25 25.25 -0.50
CA LYS A 30 14.45 24.13 0.41
C LYS A 30 15.40 23.11 -0.23
N ARG A 31 16.00 22.23 0.58
CA ARG A 31 16.86 21.14 0.11
C ARG A 31 16.18 20.28 -0.98
N VAL A 32 14.88 20.03 -0.87
CA VAL A 32 14.09 19.30 -1.86
C VAL A 32 14.09 20.00 -3.23
N TYR A 33 14.15 21.34 -3.27
CA TYR A 33 14.22 22.08 -4.53
C TYR A 33 15.51 21.84 -5.31
N SER A 34 16.64 21.75 -4.62
CA SER A 34 17.92 21.42 -5.27
C SER A 34 17.84 20.03 -5.92
N ILE A 35 17.28 19.05 -5.21
CA ILE A 35 17.09 17.69 -5.74
C ILE A 35 16.20 17.71 -6.99
N ILE A 36 15.06 18.44 -6.94
CA ILE A 36 14.16 18.55 -8.10
C ILE A 36 14.79 19.30 -9.26
N LYS A 37 15.52 20.38 -8.99
CA LYS A 37 16.18 21.21 -10.02
C LYS A 37 17.29 20.46 -10.74
N ASP A 38 18.02 19.63 -10.02
CA ASP A 38 19.16 18.87 -10.56
C ASP A 38 18.70 17.50 -11.11
N PHE A 39 17.40 17.20 -11.03
CA PHE A 39 16.82 15.99 -11.61
C PHE A 39 16.80 16.11 -13.13
N ASP A 40 17.65 15.33 -13.80
CA ASP A 40 17.64 15.15 -15.25
C ASP A 40 16.91 13.84 -15.60
N PRO A 41 15.65 13.92 -16.04
CA PRO A 41 14.89 12.73 -16.42
C PRO A 41 15.49 11.97 -17.61
N ALA A 42 16.38 12.60 -18.38
CA ALA A 42 17.05 11.94 -19.47
C ALA A 42 18.30 11.16 -19.05
N SER A 43 18.87 11.51 -17.88
CA SER A 43 20.05 10.82 -17.33
C SER A 43 19.67 9.61 -16.46
N ASP A 44 18.44 9.56 -15.99
CA ASP A 44 17.95 8.56 -15.03
C ASP A 44 17.01 7.54 -15.71
N THR A 45 17.39 7.05 -16.88
CA THR A 45 16.82 5.82 -17.43
C THR A 45 17.40 4.64 -16.64
N ALA A 46 16.97 4.49 -15.40
CA ALA A 46 17.24 3.29 -14.66
C ALA A 46 16.70 2.10 -15.47
N VAL A 47 17.60 1.30 -15.99
CA VAL A 47 17.20 0.09 -16.73
C VAL A 47 16.43 -0.80 -15.76
N VAL A 48 15.16 -1.03 -16.06
CA VAL A 48 14.31 -1.92 -15.26
C VAL A 48 14.90 -3.31 -15.32
N LYS A 49 15.25 -3.86 -14.17
CA LYS A 49 15.76 -5.24 -14.08
C LYS A 49 14.64 -6.22 -14.34
N GLU A 50 14.92 -7.22 -15.15
CA GLU A 50 13.96 -8.30 -15.49
C GLU A 50 13.99 -9.46 -14.46
N ASP A 51 14.23 -9.18 -13.19
CA ASP A 51 14.19 -10.12 -12.08
C ASP A 51 12.81 -10.18 -11.39
N PHE A 52 11.75 -10.00 -12.18
CA PHE A 52 10.37 -10.04 -11.69
C PHE A 52 9.98 -11.41 -11.14
N HIS A 53 9.34 -11.42 -9.99
CA HIS A 53 8.76 -12.60 -9.35
C HIS A 53 7.34 -12.29 -8.85
N PRO A 54 6.48 -13.32 -8.65
CA PRO A 54 5.13 -13.12 -8.14
C PRO A 54 5.14 -12.40 -6.79
N SER A 55 4.21 -11.45 -6.59
CA SER A 55 4.00 -10.84 -5.29
C SER A 55 3.55 -11.89 -4.26
N VAL A 56 4.00 -11.76 -3.03
CA VAL A 56 3.66 -12.68 -1.92
C VAL A 56 2.16 -12.66 -1.56
N LEU A 57 1.43 -11.65 -2.03
CA LEU A 57 0.00 -11.52 -1.82
C LEU A 57 -0.84 -12.15 -2.94
N ASN A 58 -0.21 -12.74 -3.95
CA ASN A 58 -0.95 -13.42 -5.00
C ASN A 58 -1.76 -14.60 -4.47
N GLN A 59 -2.90 -14.86 -5.11
CA GLN A 59 -3.64 -16.09 -4.89
C GLN A 59 -2.79 -17.32 -5.27
N PRO A 60 -3.00 -18.47 -4.63
CA PRO A 60 -2.24 -19.67 -4.94
C PRO A 60 -2.23 -20.00 -6.44
N GLY A 61 -1.02 -20.16 -7.00
CA GLY A 61 -0.81 -20.47 -8.42
C GLY A 61 -0.82 -19.28 -9.38
N GLN A 62 -1.15 -18.07 -8.89
CA GLN A 62 -1.15 -16.85 -9.72
C GLN A 62 0.26 -16.27 -9.84
N GLN A 63 0.63 -15.92 -11.07
CA GLN A 63 1.95 -15.33 -11.35
C GLN A 63 1.94 -13.81 -11.30
N TYR A 64 0.79 -13.18 -11.44
CA TYR A 64 0.63 -11.72 -11.44
C TYR A 64 -0.29 -11.25 -10.33
N PRO A 65 -0.05 -10.03 -9.82
CA PRO A 65 1.03 -9.09 -10.16
C PRO A 65 2.42 -9.61 -9.78
N MET A 66 3.44 -9.13 -10.51
CA MET A 66 4.85 -9.39 -10.23
C MET A 66 5.53 -8.14 -9.68
N VAL A 67 6.58 -8.34 -8.89
CA VAL A 67 7.44 -7.27 -8.37
C VAL A 67 8.90 -7.60 -8.66
N ASN A 68 9.77 -6.58 -8.75
CA ASN A 68 11.20 -6.79 -8.94
C ASN A 68 12.05 -6.20 -7.79
N SER A 69 13.34 -6.45 -7.80
CA SER A 69 14.26 -5.98 -6.75
C SER A 69 14.41 -4.44 -6.66
N GLN A 70 13.91 -3.71 -7.65
CA GLN A 70 13.93 -2.25 -7.67
C GLN A 70 12.60 -1.63 -7.23
N GLY A 71 11.59 -2.43 -6.88
CA GLY A 71 10.26 -1.95 -6.48
C GLY A 71 9.30 -1.69 -7.65
N TYR A 72 9.63 -2.08 -8.89
CA TYR A 72 8.66 -2.00 -9.98
C TYR A 72 7.63 -3.12 -9.86
N ALA A 73 6.39 -2.81 -10.18
CA ALA A 73 5.30 -3.78 -10.26
C ALA A 73 4.86 -3.97 -11.72
N ARG A 74 4.59 -5.23 -12.09
CA ARG A 74 4.12 -5.63 -13.42
C ARG A 74 2.79 -6.36 -13.31
N PHE A 75 1.82 -5.90 -14.09
CA PHE A 75 0.45 -6.40 -14.08
C PHE A 75 0.12 -7.08 -15.40
N ARG A 76 -0.78 -8.07 -15.33
CA ARG A 76 -1.30 -8.80 -16.49
C ARG A 76 -2.79 -9.05 -16.31
N VAL A 77 -3.60 -8.60 -17.26
CA VAL A 77 -5.06 -8.72 -17.22
C VAL A 77 -5.55 -9.29 -18.54
N VAL A 78 -6.38 -10.33 -18.49
CA VAL A 78 -7.03 -10.90 -19.68
C VAL A 78 -8.39 -10.23 -19.84
N ALA A 79 -8.50 -9.33 -20.82
CA ALA A 79 -9.71 -8.60 -21.12
C ALA A 79 -9.77 -8.31 -22.64
N PRO A 80 -10.08 -9.34 -23.46
CA PRO A 80 -9.97 -9.24 -24.92
C PRO A 80 -10.89 -8.19 -25.55
N ASP A 81 -12.06 -7.95 -24.95
CA ASP A 81 -13.04 -7.00 -25.47
C ASP A 81 -12.88 -5.59 -24.89
N ALA A 82 -12.03 -5.40 -23.88
CA ALA A 82 -11.80 -4.10 -23.27
C ALA A 82 -11.11 -3.13 -24.23
N LYS A 83 -11.43 -1.85 -24.10
CA LYS A 83 -10.82 -0.73 -24.83
C LYS A 83 -9.73 -0.05 -24.01
N SER A 84 -9.80 -0.12 -22.70
CA SER A 84 -8.82 0.46 -21.77
C SER A 84 -8.71 -0.37 -20.51
N VAL A 85 -7.48 -0.54 -20.02
CA VAL A 85 -7.20 -1.14 -18.72
C VAL A 85 -6.13 -0.32 -18.02
N ILE A 86 -6.45 0.13 -16.80
CA ILE A 86 -5.57 0.93 -15.95
C ILE A 86 -5.50 0.26 -14.60
N VAL A 87 -4.31 0.16 -14.03
CA VAL A 87 -4.11 -0.20 -12.63
C VAL A 87 -4.05 1.08 -11.83
N SER A 88 -5.02 1.30 -10.97
CA SER A 88 -5.07 2.46 -10.08
C SER A 88 -4.46 2.08 -8.73
N LEU A 89 -3.39 2.76 -8.33
CA LEU A 89 -2.64 2.48 -7.12
C LEU A 89 -3.15 3.35 -5.95
N GLY A 90 -3.95 2.76 -5.07
CA GLY A 90 -4.34 3.30 -3.78
C GLY A 90 -5.11 4.62 -3.77
N LEU A 91 -5.32 5.15 -2.56
CA LEU A 91 -5.89 6.47 -2.31
C LEU A 91 -4.90 7.56 -2.73
N GLY A 92 -5.29 8.39 -3.67
CA GLY A 92 -4.49 9.51 -4.14
C GLY A 92 -3.45 9.14 -5.19
N GLY A 93 -3.42 7.90 -5.67
CA GLY A 93 -2.65 7.51 -6.84
C GLY A 93 -3.08 8.31 -8.06
N ARG A 94 -2.46 9.45 -8.29
CA ARG A 94 -2.65 10.21 -9.53
C ARG A 94 -1.98 9.46 -10.66
N GLY A 95 -2.79 9.00 -11.62
CA GLY A 95 -2.32 8.40 -12.83
C GLY A 95 -1.79 6.98 -12.62
N GLY A 96 -2.66 6.01 -12.50
CA GLY A 96 -2.30 4.61 -12.44
C GLY A 96 -1.53 4.12 -13.68
N THR A 97 -1.01 2.92 -13.61
CA THR A 97 -0.30 2.29 -14.73
C THR A 97 -1.28 1.93 -15.85
N VAL A 98 -1.10 2.50 -17.00
CA VAL A 98 -1.88 2.18 -18.22
C VAL A 98 -1.30 0.91 -18.82
N LEU A 99 -2.12 -0.14 -18.95
CA LEU A 99 -1.69 -1.38 -19.57
C LEU A 99 -1.83 -1.29 -21.09
N ARG A 100 -1.00 -2.05 -21.79
CA ARG A 100 -1.03 -2.17 -23.25
C ARG A 100 -1.53 -3.54 -23.65
N LYS A 101 -2.46 -3.56 -24.59
CA LYS A 101 -3.07 -4.78 -25.11
C LYS A 101 -2.17 -5.41 -26.18
N ASP A 102 -1.91 -6.68 -26.05
CA ASP A 102 -1.26 -7.48 -27.09
C ASP A 102 -2.25 -8.00 -28.14
N LYS A 103 -1.75 -8.77 -29.10
CA LYS A 103 -2.55 -9.34 -30.20
C LYS A 103 -3.53 -10.44 -29.72
N GLU A 104 -3.31 -10.97 -28.54
CA GLU A 104 -4.10 -12.05 -27.95
C GLU A 104 -5.19 -11.53 -27.01
N GLY A 105 -5.29 -10.21 -26.85
CA GLY A 105 -6.24 -9.57 -25.96
C GLY A 105 -5.80 -9.54 -24.49
N VAL A 106 -4.52 -9.75 -24.24
CA VAL A 106 -3.91 -9.69 -22.91
C VAL A 106 -3.32 -8.30 -22.69
N TRP A 107 -3.64 -7.70 -21.57
CA TRP A 107 -3.14 -6.39 -21.17
C TRP A 107 -1.99 -6.55 -20.20
N VAL A 108 -0.84 -5.94 -20.51
CA VAL A 108 0.36 -5.97 -19.69
C VAL A 108 0.92 -4.56 -19.53
N GLY A 109 1.44 -4.27 -18.35
CA GLY A 109 2.15 -3.03 -18.08
C GLY A 109 2.97 -3.12 -16.80
N THR A 110 4.05 -2.33 -16.77
CA THR A 110 4.91 -2.16 -15.62
C THR A 110 4.75 -0.71 -15.13
N THR A 111 4.84 -0.46 -13.84
CA THR A 111 4.81 0.91 -13.26
C THR A 111 5.87 1.79 -13.90
N ASP A 112 5.58 3.08 -14.08
CA ASP A 112 6.52 4.04 -14.69
C ASP A 112 7.77 4.30 -13.82
N GLY A 113 7.67 4.00 -12.53
CA GLY A 113 8.75 4.10 -11.55
C GLY A 113 8.60 3.06 -10.45
N PRO A 114 9.62 2.94 -9.57
CA PRO A 114 9.52 2.09 -8.39
C PRO A 114 8.42 2.62 -7.46
N MET A 115 7.69 1.68 -6.87
CA MET A 115 6.74 1.96 -5.80
C MET A 115 7.47 2.04 -4.45
N ASP A 116 6.86 2.71 -3.48
CA ASP A 116 7.33 2.66 -2.11
C ASP A 116 7.29 1.23 -1.57
N GLU A 117 8.24 0.90 -0.68
CA GLU A 117 8.31 -0.40 -0.03
C GLU A 117 7.07 -0.68 0.83
N GLY A 118 6.71 -1.96 0.93
CA GLY A 118 5.62 -2.43 1.78
C GLY A 118 4.29 -2.61 1.05
N PHE A 119 3.22 -2.64 1.82
CA PHE A 119 1.87 -2.96 1.33
C PHE A 119 1.20 -1.77 0.63
N HIS A 120 0.54 -2.08 -0.51
CA HIS A 120 -0.27 -1.10 -1.25
C HIS A 120 -1.62 -1.70 -1.64
N TYR A 121 -2.67 -0.87 -1.55
CA TYR A 121 -3.96 -1.14 -2.17
C TYR A 121 -3.92 -0.79 -3.66
N TYR A 122 -4.61 -1.56 -4.48
CA TYR A 122 -4.85 -1.22 -5.88
C TYR A 122 -6.15 -1.81 -6.40
N HIS A 123 -6.61 -1.32 -7.54
CA HIS A 123 -7.72 -1.89 -8.30
C HIS A 123 -7.49 -1.73 -9.80
N LEU A 124 -8.27 -2.47 -10.57
CA LEU A 124 -8.31 -2.38 -12.03
C LEU A 124 -9.44 -1.46 -12.44
N THR A 125 -9.15 -0.53 -13.35
CA THR A 125 -10.18 0.24 -14.06
C THR A 125 -10.24 -0.26 -15.50
N ILE A 126 -11.33 -0.94 -15.85
CA ILE A 126 -11.55 -1.54 -17.16
C ILE A 126 -12.74 -0.83 -17.80
N ASP A 127 -12.49 -0.09 -18.88
CA ASP A 127 -13.51 0.72 -19.60
C ASP A 127 -14.35 1.61 -18.66
N GLY A 128 -13.70 2.16 -17.63
CA GLY A 128 -14.32 3.01 -16.61
C GLY A 128 -15.00 2.27 -15.45
N GLY A 129 -15.16 0.96 -15.53
CA GLY A 129 -15.61 0.13 -14.42
C GLY A 129 -14.45 -0.21 -13.48
N VAL A 130 -14.71 -0.27 -12.17
CA VAL A 130 -13.70 -0.56 -11.15
C VAL A 130 -13.86 -1.99 -10.64
N PHE A 131 -12.77 -2.76 -10.69
CA PHE A 131 -12.74 -4.19 -10.38
C PHE A 131 -11.54 -4.51 -9.48
N ASN A 132 -11.68 -5.54 -8.67
CA ASN A 132 -10.54 -6.14 -7.99
C ASN A 132 -9.81 -7.09 -8.95
N ASP A 133 -8.50 -7.21 -8.75
CA ASP A 133 -7.70 -8.19 -9.48
C ASP A 133 -7.94 -9.59 -8.88
N PRO A 134 -8.44 -10.55 -9.67
CA PRO A 134 -8.64 -11.91 -9.17
C PRO A 134 -7.32 -12.67 -8.88
N GLY A 135 -6.19 -12.13 -9.35
CA GLY A 135 -4.86 -12.71 -9.15
C GLY A 135 -4.29 -12.52 -7.76
N THR A 136 -4.87 -11.66 -6.94
CA THR A 136 -4.34 -11.34 -5.62
C THR A 136 -5.39 -11.39 -4.51
N LYS A 137 -4.93 -11.37 -3.26
CA LYS A 137 -5.79 -11.27 -2.07
C LYS A 137 -6.41 -9.87 -1.98
N ASN A 138 -7.59 -9.80 -1.37
CA ASN A 138 -8.32 -8.56 -1.18
C ASN A 138 -8.35 -8.17 0.31
N TYR A 139 -8.27 -6.86 0.54
CA TYR A 139 -8.24 -6.24 1.86
C TYR A 139 -9.24 -5.09 1.91
N TYR A 140 -9.85 -4.86 3.06
CA TYR A 140 -10.77 -3.74 3.20
C TYR A 140 -9.96 -2.46 3.48
N GLY A 141 -10.04 -1.53 2.54
CA GLY A 141 -9.41 -0.21 2.62
C GLY A 141 -10.03 0.74 1.61
N SER A 142 -9.77 2.03 1.73
CA SER A 142 -10.34 3.04 0.82
C SER A 142 -11.89 3.00 0.76
N CYS A 143 -12.55 2.63 1.86
CA CYS A 143 -14.00 2.43 1.97
C CYS A 143 -14.57 1.30 1.10
N ARG A 144 -13.74 0.36 0.65
CA ARG A 144 -14.12 -0.77 -0.19
C ARG A 144 -13.14 -1.94 -0.05
N TRP A 145 -13.47 -3.08 -0.63
CA TRP A 145 -12.51 -4.15 -0.86
C TRP A 145 -11.60 -3.76 -2.01
N GLU A 146 -10.29 -3.79 -1.77
CA GLU A 146 -9.23 -3.50 -2.74
C GLU A 146 -8.31 -4.71 -2.89
N SER A 147 -7.67 -4.83 -4.03
CA SER A 147 -6.57 -5.76 -4.22
C SER A 147 -5.33 -5.29 -3.47
N GLY A 148 -4.52 -6.23 -2.98
CA GLY A 148 -3.25 -5.91 -2.30
C GLY A 148 -2.04 -6.31 -3.12
N ILE A 149 -0.97 -5.54 -3.02
CA ILE A 149 0.36 -5.88 -3.51
C ILE A 149 1.40 -5.53 -2.45
N GLU A 150 2.36 -6.40 -2.25
CA GLU A 150 3.50 -6.16 -1.37
C GLU A 150 4.73 -5.86 -2.22
N ILE A 151 5.34 -4.71 -2.02
CA ILE A 151 6.62 -4.34 -2.62
C ILE A 151 7.73 -4.73 -1.66
N PRO A 152 8.78 -5.46 -2.10
CA PRO A 152 9.87 -5.88 -1.24
C PRO A 152 10.47 -4.71 -0.44
N ALA A 153 10.59 -4.88 0.88
CA ALA A 153 11.12 -3.87 1.78
C ALA A 153 12.49 -4.27 2.32
N HIS A 154 13.36 -3.29 2.55
CA HIS A 154 14.69 -3.51 3.10
C HIS A 154 14.67 -4.06 4.53
N ASP A 155 13.58 -3.86 5.28
CA ASP A 155 13.36 -4.31 6.66
C ASP A 155 12.34 -5.46 6.75
N GLU A 156 12.09 -6.17 5.65
CA GLU A 156 11.13 -7.29 5.60
C GLU A 156 11.37 -8.30 6.74
N ASP A 157 12.63 -8.56 7.09
CA ASP A 157 12.96 -9.47 8.20
C ASP A 157 12.34 -9.06 9.54
N PHE A 158 12.02 -7.79 9.73
CA PHE A 158 11.36 -7.32 10.96
C PHE A 158 9.94 -7.87 11.11
N TYR A 159 9.18 -7.99 10.04
CA TYR A 159 7.77 -8.40 10.06
C TYR A 159 7.49 -9.74 9.37
N ALA A 160 8.46 -10.31 8.65
CA ALA A 160 8.29 -11.60 7.99
C ALA A 160 7.89 -12.71 8.97
N MET A 161 7.04 -13.62 8.51
CA MET A 161 6.63 -14.78 9.28
C MET A 161 7.83 -15.68 9.58
N LYS A 162 8.10 -15.94 10.87
CA LYS A 162 9.24 -16.74 11.37
C LYS A 162 8.78 -18.01 12.06
N GLN A 163 9.63 -19.00 12.09
CA GLN A 163 9.39 -20.25 12.85
C GLN A 163 9.70 -20.05 14.35
N VAL A 164 8.85 -19.27 15.00
CA VAL A 164 8.89 -19.01 16.45
C VAL A 164 7.52 -19.27 17.04
N PRO A 165 7.38 -19.44 18.37
CA PRO A 165 6.06 -19.52 18.99
C PRO A 165 5.24 -18.26 18.67
N HIS A 166 4.09 -18.43 18.04
CA HIS A 166 3.17 -17.35 17.72
C HIS A 166 2.09 -17.19 18.78
N GLY A 167 1.58 -15.97 18.91
CA GLY A 167 0.43 -15.66 19.74
C GLY A 167 -0.89 -15.94 19.02
N ASN A 168 -1.97 -15.42 19.58
CA ASN A 168 -3.30 -15.57 19.01
C ASN A 168 -3.90 -14.20 18.68
N VAL A 169 -4.55 -14.09 17.54
CA VAL A 169 -5.43 -12.96 17.20
C VAL A 169 -6.85 -13.41 17.48
N GLN A 170 -7.53 -12.76 18.39
CA GLN A 170 -8.89 -13.08 18.82
C GLN A 170 -9.84 -11.98 18.34
N GLN A 171 -10.90 -12.36 17.66
CA GLN A 171 -12.00 -11.46 17.38
C GLN A 171 -12.91 -11.39 18.60
N VAL A 172 -13.10 -10.20 19.14
CA VAL A 172 -13.95 -9.97 20.31
C VAL A 172 -15.06 -8.98 19.99
N TYR A 173 -16.24 -9.24 20.54
CA TYR A 173 -17.37 -8.31 20.50
C TYR A 173 -17.60 -7.74 21.88
N PHE A 174 -17.86 -6.45 21.96
CA PHE A 174 -18.16 -5.77 23.21
C PHE A 174 -19.19 -4.65 22.99
N TYR A 175 -19.90 -4.33 24.06
CA TYR A 175 -20.79 -3.20 24.07
C TYR A 175 -20.06 -1.94 24.55
N SER A 176 -20.04 -0.92 23.70
CA SER A 176 -19.44 0.38 24.02
C SER A 176 -20.50 1.30 24.62
N LYS A 177 -20.39 1.58 25.92
CA LYS A 177 -21.30 2.50 26.62
C LYS A 177 -21.24 3.93 26.10
N SER A 178 -20.07 4.38 25.64
CA SER A 178 -19.86 5.76 25.16
C SER A 178 -20.50 6.01 23.81
N THR A 179 -20.66 4.97 22.99
CA THR A 179 -21.26 5.09 21.64
C THR A 179 -22.60 4.40 21.55
N ASP A 180 -23.06 3.75 22.64
CA ASP A 180 -24.32 3.01 22.72
C ASP A 180 -24.49 1.96 21.61
N THR A 181 -23.39 1.26 21.26
CA THR A 181 -23.37 0.27 20.17
C THR A 181 -22.50 -0.93 20.50
N HIS A 182 -22.78 -2.06 19.86
CA HIS A 182 -21.86 -3.19 19.84
C HIS A 182 -20.70 -2.88 18.88
N ARG A 183 -19.50 -3.24 19.32
CA ARG A 183 -18.26 -3.06 18.59
C ARG A 183 -17.53 -4.38 18.44
N ARG A 184 -16.71 -4.47 17.42
CA ARG A 184 -15.77 -5.58 17.19
C ARG A 184 -14.35 -5.05 17.32
N ALA A 185 -13.46 -5.86 17.87
CA ALA A 185 -12.03 -5.59 17.91
C ALA A 185 -11.25 -6.88 17.70
N PHE A 186 -10.02 -6.75 17.25
CA PHE A 186 -9.06 -7.84 17.19
C PHE A 186 -8.03 -7.64 18.30
N VAL A 187 -7.78 -8.68 19.09
CA VAL A 187 -6.87 -8.64 20.24
C VAL A 187 -5.78 -9.67 20.01
N TYR A 188 -4.56 -9.21 19.80
CA TYR A 188 -3.39 -10.09 19.82
C TYR A 188 -2.97 -10.37 21.25
N THR A 189 -2.72 -11.64 21.56
CA THR A 189 -2.12 -12.08 22.81
C THR A 189 -0.85 -12.88 22.52
N PRO A 190 0.28 -12.58 23.20
CA PRO A 190 1.53 -13.30 22.95
C PRO A 190 1.45 -14.79 23.38
N PRO A 191 2.36 -15.66 22.90
CA PRO A 191 2.26 -17.11 23.08
C PRO A 191 2.33 -17.57 24.55
N THR A 192 2.80 -16.72 25.44
CA THR A 192 2.86 -16.98 26.89
C THR A 192 1.69 -16.40 27.68
N TYR A 193 0.79 -15.67 27.03
CA TYR A 193 -0.38 -15.06 27.67
C TYR A 193 -1.26 -16.10 28.36
N GLY A 194 -1.59 -15.85 29.64
CA GLY A 194 -2.39 -16.76 30.45
C GLY A 194 -1.62 -17.98 31.00
N LYS A 195 -0.37 -18.22 30.59
CA LYS A 195 0.47 -19.30 31.07
C LYS A 195 1.35 -18.88 32.26
N ASP A 196 1.59 -17.61 32.39
CA ASP A 196 2.30 -16.99 33.49
C ASP A 196 1.45 -15.91 34.17
N LYS A 197 1.88 -15.40 35.32
CA LYS A 197 1.19 -14.32 36.05
C LYS A 197 1.65 -12.93 35.63
N LYS A 198 2.34 -12.81 34.49
CA LYS A 198 2.85 -11.52 34.02
C LYS A 198 1.72 -10.63 33.55
N LYS A 199 1.87 -9.35 33.83
CA LYS A 199 1.07 -8.29 33.19
C LYS A 199 1.81 -7.82 31.94
N TYR A 200 1.08 -7.68 30.86
CA TYR A 200 1.62 -7.20 29.58
C TYR A 200 1.22 -5.74 29.38
N PRO A 201 2.08 -4.92 28.79
CA PRO A 201 1.67 -3.61 28.30
C PRO A 201 0.63 -3.79 27.20
N VAL A 202 -0.25 -2.80 27.03
CA VAL A 202 -1.27 -2.81 25.99
C VAL A 202 -0.94 -1.74 24.96
N LEU A 203 -0.88 -2.14 23.70
CA LEU A 203 -0.80 -1.25 22.55
C LEU A 203 -2.19 -1.18 21.89
N TYR A 204 -2.72 0.02 21.77
CA TYR A 204 -3.97 0.28 21.05
C TYR A 204 -3.62 0.75 19.65
N LEU A 205 -3.98 -0.05 18.63
CA LEU A 205 -3.80 0.29 17.22
C LEU A 205 -5.14 0.75 16.63
N GLN A 206 -5.13 1.94 16.07
CA GLN A 206 -6.27 2.51 15.36
C GLN A 206 -6.02 2.42 13.87
N HIS A 207 -7.01 1.94 13.12
CA HIS A 207 -6.95 1.91 11.66
C HIS A 207 -6.98 3.32 11.05
N GLY A 208 -6.56 3.41 9.78
CA GLY A 208 -6.58 4.64 8.99
C GLY A 208 -7.95 5.00 8.45
N TRP A 209 -8.01 6.13 7.73
CA TRP A 209 -9.23 6.55 7.04
C TRP A 209 -9.61 5.54 5.94
N GLY A 210 -10.89 5.21 5.88
CA GLY A 210 -11.42 4.28 4.87
C GLY A 210 -11.13 2.80 5.15
N GLU A 211 -10.57 2.48 6.30
CA GLU A 211 -10.33 1.13 6.79
C GLU A 211 -11.30 0.76 7.91
N ASP A 212 -11.20 -0.45 8.43
CA ASP A 212 -11.94 -0.93 9.57
C ASP A 212 -11.03 -1.67 10.57
N GLU A 213 -11.61 -2.26 11.60
CA GLU A 213 -10.88 -2.95 12.66
C GLU A 213 -10.08 -4.18 12.18
N THR A 214 -10.18 -4.58 10.92
CA THR A 214 -9.39 -5.69 10.35
C THR A 214 -8.04 -5.26 9.82
N ALA A 215 -7.81 -3.96 9.59
CA ALA A 215 -6.63 -3.44 8.88
C ALA A 215 -5.30 -3.94 9.45
N TRP A 216 -5.15 -4.01 10.77
CA TRP A 216 -3.92 -4.49 11.43
C TRP A 216 -3.87 -6.01 11.65
N SER A 217 -4.83 -6.76 11.17
CA SER A 217 -4.93 -8.21 11.40
C SER A 217 -5.04 -9.03 10.11
N ASN A 218 -5.16 -8.40 8.97
CA ASN A 218 -5.38 -9.07 7.67
C ASN A 218 -4.17 -9.06 6.75
N GLN A 219 -3.11 -8.37 7.12
CA GLN A 219 -1.87 -8.24 6.34
C GLN A 219 -0.75 -9.08 6.94
#